data_299666cde310e4ef3515dc59f3c2ed5a
#
_entry.id   299666cde310e4ef3515dc59f3c2ed5a
#
_cell.length_a   1.000
_cell.length_b   1.000
_cell.length_c   1.000
_cell.angle_alpha   90.00
_cell.angle_beta   90.00
_cell.angle_gamma   90.00
#
_symmetry.space_group_name_H-M   'P 1'
#
loop_
_entity.id
_entity.type
_entity.pdbx_description
1 polymer ?
#
loop_
_entity_poly.entity_id
_entity_poly.type
_entity_poly.pdbx_seq_one_letter_code
_entity_poly.pdbx_strand_id
1 'polypeptide(L)'
;MREYLPRICDPLLKKRVRAKGAVLVEGAKWCGKTTTCERLAESAIYLQDPSTKAQNIRLAEIAPLELLRGATPRLIDEWQLAPQLWDAVRFEVDHREEFGQFILTGSAVPPDPKKMSHTGTGRIARMKMRPMSLYESGDSTGAVSLSALFAGEQVPIARSECSLEHMAFLLCRGGWPRAVGLDDESALLQAPDYLDGVINSDVSRVDEKERNPRVARALLRSYARFSASQGKVTEMLADVNAQGVQASESTVRDYIRALEQILVLEDLLAWNPNLRSKTAVRTAPTRHFVDPSIAAAALALGPGDLMADLNTFGLLFETMCLRDLRVYADALGGEVYHYRDRSGLEADAVIHLHNGAYGLVEVKLGGESLVDEGAKSLLSLRNKIDASTTGSPSFLMVLTAVGDYSYYREDGVFVVPLAVLGA
;
A
#
# COMPACT_ATOMS: atom_id res chain seq x y z
N MET A 1 -27.39 3.24 -4.13
CA MET A 1 -26.10 2.76 -3.59
C MET A 1 -25.14 2.67 -4.76
N ARG A 2 -23.88 3.13 -4.61
CA ARG A 2 -22.85 2.87 -5.63
C ARG A 2 -22.59 1.37 -5.73
N GLU A 3 -22.33 0.90 -6.93
CA GLU A 3 -21.93 -0.50 -7.16
C GLU A 3 -20.59 -0.78 -6.48
N TYR A 4 -20.43 -1.98 -5.91
CA TYR A 4 -19.17 -2.39 -5.33
C TYR A 4 -18.16 -2.68 -6.41
N LEU A 5 -16.98 -2.07 -6.30
CA LEU A 5 -15.86 -2.36 -7.18
C LEU A 5 -15.08 -3.56 -6.60
N PRO A 6 -15.05 -4.72 -7.29
CA PRO A 6 -14.36 -5.90 -6.81
C PRO A 6 -12.89 -5.61 -6.51
N ARG A 7 -12.38 -6.19 -5.41
CA ARG A 7 -11.00 -6.01 -4.99
C ARG A 7 -10.20 -7.29 -5.25
N ILE A 8 -8.96 -7.12 -5.67
CA ILE A 8 -8.03 -8.24 -5.83
C ILE A 8 -7.83 -8.99 -4.50
N CYS A 9 -7.98 -8.31 -3.40
CA CYS A 9 -7.88 -8.91 -2.07
C CYS A 9 -9.12 -9.70 -1.63
N ASP A 10 -10.27 -9.65 -2.32
CA ASP A 10 -11.50 -10.37 -1.93
C ASP A 10 -11.31 -11.91 -1.82
N PRO A 11 -10.71 -12.59 -2.82
CA PRO A 11 -10.41 -14.02 -2.71
C PRO A 11 -9.41 -14.32 -1.57
N LEU A 12 -8.44 -13.44 -1.33
CA LEU A 12 -7.47 -13.59 -0.25
C LEU A 12 -8.14 -13.47 1.12
N LEU A 13 -9.03 -12.49 1.32
CA LEU A 13 -9.81 -12.34 2.54
C LEU A 13 -10.66 -13.60 2.79
N LYS A 14 -11.39 -14.07 1.78
CA LYS A 14 -12.19 -15.30 1.85
C LYS A 14 -11.35 -16.53 2.22
N LYS A 15 -10.15 -16.66 1.63
CA LYS A 15 -9.20 -17.74 1.95
C LYS A 15 -8.73 -17.66 3.40
N ARG A 16 -8.37 -16.46 3.88
CA ARG A 16 -7.90 -16.25 5.26
C ARG A 16 -8.99 -16.51 6.30
N VAL A 17 -10.23 -16.07 6.04
CA VAL A 17 -11.38 -16.33 6.91
C VAL A 17 -11.65 -17.83 7.03
N ARG A 18 -11.53 -18.60 5.93
CA ARG A 18 -11.68 -20.07 5.96
C ARG A 18 -10.54 -20.80 6.71
N ALA A 19 -9.38 -20.17 6.85
CA ALA A 19 -8.17 -20.80 7.41
C ALA A 19 -7.84 -20.36 8.84
N LYS A 20 -8.54 -19.36 9.38
CA LYS A 20 -8.29 -18.76 10.69
C LYS A 20 -9.58 -18.45 11.43
N GLY A 21 -9.55 -18.44 12.76
CA GLY A 21 -10.69 -18.05 13.58
C GLY A 21 -11.09 -16.60 13.41
N ALA A 22 -10.10 -15.72 13.23
CA ALA A 22 -10.34 -14.29 12.96
C ALA A 22 -9.33 -13.73 11.95
N VAL A 23 -9.74 -12.65 11.24
CA VAL A 23 -8.89 -11.88 10.31
C VAL A 23 -8.99 -10.42 10.66
N LEU A 24 -7.84 -9.77 10.89
CA LEU A 24 -7.73 -8.32 10.97
C LEU A 24 -7.37 -7.74 9.61
N VAL A 25 -8.23 -6.88 9.07
CA VAL A 25 -8.01 -6.12 7.84
C VAL A 25 -7.57 -4.71 8.19
N GLU A 26 -6.29 -4.43 7.96
CA GLU A 26 -5.65 -3.13 8.21
C GLU A 26 -5.47 -2.36 6.90
N GLY A 27 -5.58 -1.04 6.93
CA GLY A 27 -5.38 -0.21 5.74
C GLY A 27 -5.65 1.27 6.03
N ALA A 28 -5.20 2.14 5.16
CA ALA A 28 -5.46 3.57 5.24
C ALA A 28 -6.97 3.85 5.37
N LYS A 29 -7.34 4.95 6.00
CA LYS A 29 -8.74 5.39 5.97
C LYS A 29 -9.19 5.53 4.51
N TRP A 30 -10.48 5.30 4.25
CA TRP A 30 -11.12 5.43 2.94
C TRP A 30 -10.67 4.44 1.85
N CYS A 31 -9.75 3.51 2.12
CA CYS A 31 -9.34 2.51 1.13
C CYS A 31 -10.40 1.41 0.87
N GLY A 32 -11.53 1.41 1.62
CA GLY A 32 -12.68 0.54 1.36
C GLY A 32 -12.80 -0.68 2.29
N LYS A 33 -12.03 -0.77 3.39
CA LYS A 33 -12.03 -1.92 4.32
C LYS A 33 -13.41 -2.39 4.75
N THR A 34 -14.19 -1.48 5.33
CA THR A 34 -15.53 -1.80 5.85
C THR A 34 -16.41 -2.39 4.76
N THR A 35 -16.49 -1.72 3.60
CA THR A 35 -17.32 -2.18 2.46
C THR A 35 -16.89 -3.56 1.94
N THR A 36 -15.58 -3.82 1.85
CA THR A 36 -15.05 -5.12 1.45
C THR A 36 -15.38 -6.21 2.48
N CYS A 37 -15.23 -5.91 3.77
CA CYS A 37 -15.51 -6.88 4.84
C CYS A 37 -17.00 -7.17 4.99
N GLU A 38 -17.88 -6.18 4.81
CA GLU A 38 -19.34 -6.35 4.80
C GLU A 38 -19.83 -7.37 3.77
N ARG A 39 -19.13 -7.49 2.63
CA ARG A 39 -19.46 -8.47 1.58
C ARG A 39 -19.32 -9.92 2.01
N LEU A 40 -18.52 -10.18 3.03
CA LEU A 40 -18.26 -11.53 3.54
C LEU A 40 -18.89 -11.77 4.91
N ALA A 41 -19.23 -10.71 5.65
CA ALA A 41 -19.79 -10.80 6.97
C ALA A 41 -21.29 -11.14 6.96
N GLU A 42 -21.72 -12.03 7.85
CA GLU A 42 -23.13 -12.39 8.08
C GLU A 42 -23.78 -11.49 9.15
N SER A 43 -22.96 -10.85 9.99
CA SER A 43 -23.42 -9.85 10.96
C SER A 43 -22.32 -8.82 11.21
N ALA A 44 -22.69 -7.63 11.67
CA ALA A 44 -21.72 -6.55 11.91
C ALA A 44 -22.02 -5.80 13.21
N ILE A 45 -20.94 -5.24 13.79
CA ILE A 45 -21.00 -4.20 14.82
C ILE A 45 -20.08 -3.05 14.40
N TYR A 46 -20.61 -1.83 14.42
CA TYR A 46 -19.91 -0.61 14.08
C TYR A 46 -19.62 0.17 15.37
N LEU A 47 -18.38 0.12 15.84
CA LEU A 47 -17.98 0.76 17.11
C LEU A 47 -17.97 2.30 17.03
N GLN A 48 -18.02 2.84 15.82
CA GLN A 48 -18.10 4.30 15.58
C GLN A 48 -19.53 4.81 15.36
N ASP A 49 -20.56 3.95 15.32
CA ASP A 49 -21.95 4.37 15.10
C ASP A 49 -22.41 5.30 16.24
N PRO A 50 -22.72 6.58 15.96
CA PRO A 50 -23.05 7.56 16.99
C PRO A 50 -24.22 7.15 17.87
N SER A 51 -25.15 6.36 17.36
CA SER A 51 -26.36 5.90 18.10
C SER A 51 -26.05 4.85 19.16
N THR A 52 -25.01 4.04 18.97
CA THR A 52 -24.67 2.90 19.84
C THR A 52 -23.25 2.97 20.42
N LYS A 53 -22.40 3.90 19.94
CA LYS A 53 -20.98 3.98 20.30
C LYS A 53 -20.74 3.93 21.82
N ALA A 54 -21.40 4.83 22.58
CA ALA A 54 -21.17 4.91 24.03
C ALA A 54 -21.59 3.61 24.74
N GLN A 55 -22.69 2.99 24.32
CA GLN A 55 -23.16 1.71 24.84
C GLN A 55 -22.18 0.58 24.50
N ASN A 56 -21.74 0.49 23.25
CA ASN A 56 -20.83 -0.56 22.78
C ASN A 56 -19.46 -0.49 23.47
N ILE A 57 -18.91 0.72 23.64
CA ILE A 57 -17.62 0.89 24.36
C ILE A 57 -17.77 0.44 25.81
N ARG A 58 -18.85 0.86 26.50
CA ARG A 58 -19.10 0.43 27.88
C ARG A 58 -19.33 -1.09 27.98
N LEU A 59 -20.07 -1.65 27.03
CA LEU A 59 -20.32 -3.11 27.01
C LEU A 59 -19.00 -3.89 26.76
N ALA A 60 -18.11 -3.37 25.92
CA ALA A 60 -16.79 -3.95 25.69
C ALA A 60 -15.93 -3.99 26.96
N GLU A 61 -16.14 -3.06 27.90
CA GLU A 61 -15.43 -3.04 29.18
C GLU A 61 -15.96 -4.04 30.21
N ILE A 62 -17.29 -4.22 30.26
CA ILE A 62 -17.94 -5.03 31.33
C ILE A 62 -18.32 -6.44 30.88
N ALA A 63 -18.66 -6.64 29.61
CA ALA A 63 -19.11 -7.91 29.06
C ALA A 63 -18.76 -8.02 27.54
N PRO A 64 -17.46 -8.03 27.16
CA PRO A 64 -17.02 -7.98 25.76
C PRO A 64 -17.57 -9.14 24.92
N LEU A 65 -17.81 -10.32 25.52
CA LEU A 65 -18.35 -11.48 24.84
C LEU A 65 -19.78 -11.26 24.28
N GLU A 66 -20.57 -10.38 24.92
CA GLU A 66 -21.91 -10.05 24.42
C GLU A 66 -21.86 -9.36 23.05
N LEU A 67 -20.82 -8.54 22.80
CA LEU A 67 -20.62 -7.90 21.50
C LEU A 67 -20.22 -8.89 20.39
N LEU A 68 -19.68 -10.05 20.77
CA LEU A 68 -19.25 -11.09 19.84
C LEU A 68 -20.38 -12.06 19.44
N ARG A 69 -21.58 -11.92 20.03
CA ARG A 69 -22.76 -12.72 19.67
C ARG A 69 -23.35 -12.25 18.34
N GLY A 70 -23.63 -13.18 17.45
CA GLY A 70 -24.23 -12.94 16.14
C GLY A 70 -23.83 -14.00 15.13
N ALA A 71 -24.42 -13.94 13.94
CA ALA A 71 -24.05 -14.82 12.83
C ALA A 71 -22.60 -14.56 12.40
N THR A 72 -21.88 -15.61 12.05
CA THR A 72 -20.44 -15.56 11.67
C THR A 72 -20.28 -15.85 10.17
N PRO A 73 -19.31 -15.20 9.50
CA PRO A 73 -18.32 -14.26 10.03
C PRO A 73 -18.96 -12.97 10.56
N ARG A 74 -18.57 -12.56 11.78
CA ARG A 74 -19.03 -11.30 12.36
C ARG A 74 -18.00 -10.19 12.16
N LEU A 75 -18.42 -9.08 11.54
CA LEU A 75 -17.59 -7.89 11.37
C LEU A 75 -17.57 -7.07 12.67
N ILE A 76 -16.38 -6.68 13.10
CA ILE A 76 -16.13 -5.72 14.18
C ILE A 76 -15.40 -4.53 13.55
N ASP A 77 -16.15 -3.49 13.18
CA ASP A 77 -15.62 -2.33 12.48
C ASP A 77 -15.00 -1.32 13.46
N GLU A 78 -13.78 -0.82 13.12
CA GLU A 78 -12.97 0.09 13.94
C GLU A 78 -12.67 -0.47 15.35
N TRP A 79 -12.25 -1.75 15.41
CA TRP A 79 -12.01 -2.50 16.64
C TRP A 79 -11.10 -1.79 17.65
N GLN A 80 -10.16 -0.94 17.20
CA GLN A 80 -9.25 -0.19 18.05
C GLN A 80 -9.95 0.81 18.98
N LEU A 81 -11.23 1.13 18.75
CA LEU A 81 -12.04 1.93 19.66
C LEU A 81 -12.42 1.17 20.95
N ALA A 82 -12.34 -0.16 20.92
CA ALA A 82 -12.58 -1.04 22.06
C ALA A 82 -11.51 -2.17 22.11
N PRO A 83 -10.26 -1.85 22.49
CA PRO A 83 -9.13 -2.80 22.42
C PRO A 83 -9.34 -4.10 23.22
N GLN A 84 -10.22 -4.09 24.21
CA GLN A 84 -10.60 -5.26 25.02
C GLN A 84 -11.22 -6.38 24.15
N LEU A 85 -11.83 -6.02 23.02
CA LEU A 85 -12.40 -7.00 22.09
C LEU A 85 -11.33 -7.90 21.45
N TRP A 86 -10.07 -7.46 21.42
CA TRP A 86 -8.97 -8.29 20.90
C TRP A 86 -8.80 -9.59 21.70
N ASP A 87 -8.71 -9.46 23.02
CA ASP A 87 -8.57 -10.62 23.90
C ASP A 87 -9.86 -11.46 23.94
N ALA A 88 -11.03 -10.82 23.87
CA ALA A 88 -12.31 -11.50 23.79
C ALA A 88 -12.45 -12.33 22.49
N VAL A 89 -12.09 -11.75 21.34
CA VAL A 89 -12.08 -12.48 20.05
C VAL A 89 -11.13 -13.67 20.10
N ARG A 90 -9.91 -13.48 20.63
CA ARG A 90 -8.96 -14.57 20.79
C ARG A 90 -9.54 -15.70 21.66
N PHE A 91 -10.16 -15.34 22.80
CA PHE A 91 -10.78 -16.29 23.71
C PHE A 91 -11.90 -17.09 23.02
N GLU A 92 -12.82 -16.43 22.31
CA GLU A 92 -13.90 -17.06 21.58
C GLU A 92 -13.41 -17.99 20.47
N VAL A 93 -12.36 -17.58 19.72
CA VAL A 93 -11.72 -18.42 18.70
C VAL A 93 -11.17 -19.72 19.30
N ASP A 94 -10.55 -19.64 20.48
CA ASP A 94 -10.02 -20.83 21.16
C ASP A 94 -11.13 -21.75 21.69
N HIS A 95 -12.29 -21.21 22.08
CA HIS A 95 -13.37 -22.00 22.72
C HIS A 95 -14.39 -22.57 21.74
N ARG A 96 -14.61 -21.90 20.61
CA ARG A 96 -15.55 -22.40 19.60
C ARG A 96 -14.92 -23.44 18.67
N GLU A 97 -13.58 -23.47 18.59
CA GLU A 97 -12.81 -24.39 17.76
C GLU A 97 -13.18 -24.37 16.26
N GLU A 98 -13.78 -23.27 15.78
CA GLU A 98 -14.21 -23.08 14.40
C GLU A 98 -13.40 -21.97 13.71
N PHE A 99 -13.24 -22.07 12.39
CA PHE A 99 -12.69 -21.00 11.56
C PHE A 99 -13.80 -20.03 11.10
N GLY A 100 -13.40 -18.86 10.60
CA GLY A 100 -14.33 -17.92 9.98
C GLY A 100 -15.25 -17.19 10.93
N GLN A 101 -14.82 -16.96 12.17
CA GLN A 101 -15.70 -16.38 13.18
C GLN A 101 -15.79 -14.87 13.14
N PHE A 102 -14.62 -14.22 13.02
CA PHE A 102 -14.57 -12.77 13.12
C PHE A 102 -13.74 -12.13 12.01
N ILE A 103 -14.18 -10.95 11.58
CA ILE A 103 -13.43 -10.04 10.73
C ILE A 103 -13.34 -8.73 11.51
N LEU A 104 -12.13 -8.26 11.79
CA LEU A 104 -11.88 -6.98 12.43
C LEU A 104 -11.37 -6.00 11.36
N THR A 105 -11.82 -4.75 11.40
CA THR A 105 -11.26 -3.69 10.57
C THR A 105 -10.68 -2.59 11.43
N GLY A 106 -9.57 -1.98 10.97
CA GLY A 106 -8.96 -0.85 11.63
C GLY A 106 -8.00 -0.10 10.73
N SER A 107 -7.84 1.19 10.99
CA SER A 107 -6.92 2.08 10.28
C SER A 107 -5.70 2.47 11.09
N ALA A 108 -5.57 1.94 12.32
CA ALA A 108 -4.47 2.25 13.22
C ALA A 108 -4.24 1.11 14.20
N VAL A 109 -3.06 1.09 14.80
CA VAL A 109 -2.79 0.28 16.00
C VAL A 109 -3.53 0.93 17.19
N PRO A 110 -4.09 0.15 18.15
CA PRO A 110 -4.73 0.72 19.31
C PRO A 110 -3.81 1.71 20.06
N PRO A 111 -4.34 2.84 20.55
CA PRO A 111 -3.55 3.84 21.26
C PRO A 111 -2.82 3.28 22.47
N ASP A 112 -3.40 2.30 23.15
CA ASP A 112 -2.83 1.63 24.31
C ASP A 112 -2.66 0.13 24.08
N PRO A 113 -1.48 -0.32 23.59
CA PRO A 113 -1.18 -1.75 23.41
C PRO A 113 -1.22 -2.55 24.71
N LYS A 114 -1.12 -1.89 25.89
CA LYS A 114 -1.17 -2.54 27.20
C LYS A 114 -2.56 -3.07 27.54
N LYS A 115 -3.59 -2.59 26.85
CA LYS A 115 -4.96 -3.12 26.98
C LYS A 115 -5.16 -4.45 26.25
N MET A 116 -4.15 -4.92 25.52
CA MET A 116 -4.12 -6.24 24.89
C MET A 116 -3.17 -7.14 25.67
N SER A 117 -3.68 -8.19 26.28
CA SER A 117 -2.85 -9.11 27.08
C SER A 117 -2.05 -10.08 26.19
N HIS A 118 -2.49 -10.30 24.94
CA HIS A 118 -1.89 -11.29 24.03
C HIS A 118 -1.80 -10.79 22.58
N THR A 119 -0.82 -11.31 21.84
CA THR A 119 -0.56 -10.92 20.45
C THR A 119 -1.57 -11.44 19.41
N GLY A 120 -2.43 -12.39 19.80
CA GLY A 120 -3.36 -13.08 18.88
C GLY A 120 -2.66 -14.03 17.88
N THR A 121 -1.36 -14.28 18.04
CA THR A 121 -0.58 -15.15 17.16
C THR A 121 -1.22 -16.53 17.01
N GLY A 122 -1.36 -16.99 15.76
CA GLY A 122 -1.98 -18.27 15.41
C GLY A 122 -3.51 -18.23 15.28
N ARG A 123 -4.23 -17.32 15.96
CA ARG A 123 -5.68 -17.18 15.99
C ARG A 123 -6.19 -16.11 15.03
N ILE A 124 -5.51 -14.96 15.01
CA ILE A 124 -5.89 -13.80 14.23
C ILE A 124 -4.87 -13.62 13.11
N ALA A 125 -5.29 -13.76 11.86
CA ALA A 125 -4.48 -13.41 10.71
C ALA A 125 -4.54 -11.90 10.46
N ARG A 126 -3.45 -11.32 9.97
CA ARG A 126 -3.43 -9.92 9.53
C ARG A 126 -3.42 -9.85 8.02
N MET A 127 -4.16 -8.92 7.47
CA MET A 127 -4.22 -8.63 6.04
C MET A 127 -4.19 -7.12 5.82
N LYS A 128 -3.24 -6.66 5.00
CA LYS A 128 -3.18 -5.26 4.62
C LYS A 128 -4.05 -5.04 3.38
N MET A 129 -4.86 -3.98 3.42
CA MET A 129 -5.66 -3.51 2.29
C MET A 129 -5.20 -2.11 1.90
N ARG A 130 -4.77 -1.96 0.65
CA ARG A 130 -4.28 -0.68 0.11
C ARG A 130 -5.39 0.05 -0.66
N PRO A 131 -5.19 1.34 -1.03
CA PRO A 131 -6.00 1.97 -2.06
C PRO A 131 -6.05 1.12 -3.33
N MET A 132 -7.02 1.38 -4.20
CA MET A 132 -7.24 0.57 -5.41
C MET A 132 -6.07 0.70 -6.38
N SER A 133 -5.69 -0.43 -6.99
CA SER A 133 -4.85 -0.44 -8.19
C SER A 133 -5.62 0.11 -9.40
N LEU A 134 -4.91 0.43 -10.49
CA LEU A 134 -5.58 0.82 -11.74
C LEU A 134 -6.49 -0.28 -12.28
N TYR A 135 -6.13 -1.54 -12.10
CA TYR A 135 -6.99 -2.66 -12.49
C TYR A 135 -8.28 -2.71 -11.67
N GLU A 136 -8.21 -2.51 -10.37
CA GLU A 136 -9.40 -2.49 -9.50
C GLU A 136 -10.32 -1.30 -9.76
N SER A 137 -9.77 -0.15 -10.16
CA SER A 137 -10.55 1.05 -10.52
C SER A 137 -11.07 1.05 -11.96
N GLY A 138 -10.70 0.06 -12.78
CA GLY A 138 -11.10 -0.06 -14.18
C GLY A 138 -10.27 0.79 -15.14
N ASP A 139 -9.18 1.40 -14.68
CA ASP A 139 -8.27 2.21 -15.49
C ASP A 139 -7.12 1.38 -16.12
N SER A 140 -7.01 0.10 -15.76
CA SER A 140 -6.18 -0.89 -16.45
C SER A 140 -7.05 -2.02 -17.00
N THR A 141 -6.73 -2.47 -18.21
CA THR A 141 -7.42 -3.61 -18.84
C THR A 141 -7.08 -4.95 -18.20
N GLY A 142 -5.92 -5.05 -17.50
CA GLY A 142 -5.40 -6.30 -16.94
C GLY A 142 -5.03 -7.35 -17.99
N ALA A 143 -4.87 -6.95 -19.26
CA ALA A 143 -4.56 -7.89 -20.35
C ALA A 143 -3.21 -8.59 -20.16
N VAL A 144 -2.27 -7.94 -19.48
CA VAL A 144 -1.02 -8.56 -19.01
C VAL A 144 -1.19 -8.92 -17.53
N SER A 145 -1.15 -10.20 -17.21
CA SER A 145 -1.28 -10.67 -15.83
C SER A 145 0.09 -10.91 -15.19
N LEU A 146 0.27 -10.38 -13.97
CA LEU A 146 1.48 -10.64 -13.18
C LEU A 146 1.64 -12.13 -12.87
N SER A 147 0.53 -12.85 -12.61
CA SER A 147 0.56 -14.29 -12.38
C SER A 147 1.03 -15.07 -13.61
N ALA A 148 0.62 -14.66 -14.82
CA ALA A 148 1.06 -15.26 -16.08
C ALA A 148 2.56 -15.02 -16.32
N LEU A 149 3.09 -13.83 -15.98
CA LEU A 149 4.53 -13.54 -16.03
C LEU A 149 5.33 -14.49 -15.12
N PHE A 150 4.85 -14.75 -13.90
CA PHE A 150 5.48 -15.70 -12.99
C PHE A 150 5.37 -17.14 -13.46
N ALA A 151 4.30 -17.49 -14.17
CA ALA A 151 4.12 -18.83 -14.77
C ALA A 151 4.97 -19.05 -16.03
N GLY A 152 5.63 -18.00 -16.55
CA GLY A 152 6.39 -18.05 -17.81
C GLY A 152 5.50 -18.19 -19.03
N GLU A 153 4.25 -17.75 -18.94
CA GLU A 153 3.29 -17.77 -20.04
C GLU A 153 3.59 -16.67 -21.05
N GLN A 154 3.15 -16.88 -22.30
CA GLN A 154 3.26 -15.85 -23.32
C GLN A 154 2.34 -14.68 -22.97
N VAL A 155 2.91 -13.49 -22.88
CA VAL A 155 2.18 -12.27 -22.64
C VAL A 155 1.60 -11.76 -23.97
N PRO A 156 0.30 -11.46 -24.05
CA PRO A 156 -0.28 -10.93 -25.27
C PRO A 156 0.27 -9.54 -25.58
N ILE A 157 0.32 -9.20 -26.86
CA ILE A 157 0.51 -7.81 -27.28
C ILE A 157 -0.80 -7.08 -26.99
N ALA A 158 -0.84 -6.35 -25.87
CA ALA A 158 -2.02 -5.61 -25.43
C ALA A 158 -1.87 -4.13 -25.75
N ARG A 159 -2.91 -3.56 -26.39
CA ARG A 159 -2.93 -2.14 -26.69
C ARG A 159 -3.26 -1.32 -25.45
N SER A 160 -2.52 -0.22 -25.26
CA SER A 160 -2.80 0.80 -24.27
C SER A 160 -3.22 2.10 -24.96
N GLU A 161 -4.29 2.71 -24.45
CA GLU A 161 -4.78 4.01 -24.93
C GLU A 161 -4.57 5.14 -23.91
N CYS A 162 -3.86 4.83 -22.81
CA CYS A 162 -3.62 5.80 -21.75
C CYS A 162 -2.58 6.82 -22.17
N SER A 163 -2.95 8.09 -22.21
CA SER A 163 -2.02 9.19 -22.43
C SER A 163 -1.28 9.58 -21.16
N LEU A 164 -0.18 10.34 -21.29
CA LEU A 164 0.60 10.81 -20.14
C LEU A 164 -0.22 11.79 -19.29
N GLU A 165 -1.04 12.64 -19.91
CA GLU A 165 -1.95 13.57 -19.22
C GLU A 165 -3.00 12.80 -18.38
N HIS A 166 -3.57 11.73 -18.97
CA HIS A 166 -4.52 10.89 -18.25
C HIS A 166 -3.83 10.15 -17.08
N MET A 167 -2.60 9.66 -17.27
CA MET A 167 -1.83 9.04 -16.18
C MET A 167 -1.52 10.04 -15.06
N ALA A 168 -1.21 11.30 -15.38
CA ALA A 168 -1.05 12.38 -14.40
C ALA A 168 -2.35 12.64 -13.62
N PHE A 169 -3.50 12.63 -14.29
CA PHE A 169 -4.81 12.71 -13.65
C PHE A 169 -5.05 11.54 -12.69
N LEU A 170 -4.83 10.29 -13.14
CA LEU A 170 -5.01 9.08 -12.33
C LEU A 170 -4.11 9.08 -11.09
N LEU A 171 -2.89 9.57 -11.23
CA LEU A 171 -1.94 9.73 -10.13
C LEU A 171 -2.47 10.71 -9.06
N CYS A 172 -2.96 11.89 -9.48
CA CYS A 172 -3.49 12.89 -8.57
C CYS A 172 -4.84 12.49 -7.96
N ARG A 173 -5.71 11.78 -8.72
CA ARG A 173 -6.96 11.20 -8.21
C ARG A 173 -6.71 10.17 -7.13
N GLY A 174 -5.67 9.34 -7.30
CA GLY A 174 -5.37 8.21 -6.45
C GLY A 174 -6.32 7.02 -6.59
N GLY A 175 -6.02 5.97 -5.79
CA GLY A 175 -6.81 4.73 -5.74
C GLY A 175 -7.93 4.74 -4.69
N TRP A 176 -8.53 5.88 -4.41
CA TRP A 176 -9.61 6.00 -3.43
C TRP A 176 -10.94 5.55 -4.03
N PRO A 177 -11.64 4.52 -3.46
CA PRO A 177 -12.89 4.02 -4.05
C PRO A 177 -13.96 5.08 -4.27
N ARG A 178 -13.98 6.13 -3.42
CA ARG A 178 -14.93 7.23 -3.57
C ARG A 178 -14.57 8.21 -4.67
N ALA A 179 -13.32 8.29 -5.09
CA ALA A 179 -12.88 9.13 -6.20
C ALA A 179 -13.21 8.50 -7.56
N VAL A 180 -13.26 7.16 -7.63
CA VAL A 180 -13.55 6.45 -8.87
C VAL A 180 -14.98 6.72 -9.33
N GLY A 181 -15.17 7.13 -10.59
CA GLY A 181 -16.47 7.43 -11.20
C GLY A 181 -17.09 8.77 -10.77
N LEU A 182 -16.31 9.67 -10.14
CA LEU A 182 -16.64 11.11 -10.04
C LEU A 182 -16.20 11.83 -11.31
N ASP A 183 -16.73 13.03 -11.53
CA ASP A 183 -16.13 13.96 -12.51
C ASP A 183 -14.71 14.35 -12.07
N ASP A 184 -13.88 14.79 -13.02
CA ASP A 184 -12.46 15.03 -12.82
C ASP A 184 -12.19 16.04 -11.69
N GLU A 185 -12.94 17.13 -11.64
CA GLU A 185 -12.78 18.17 -10.61
C GLU A 185 -13.06 17.62 -9.21
N SER A 186 -14.20 16.94 -9.04
CA SER A 186 -14.58 16.32 -7.77
C SER A 186 -13.64 15.19 -7.35
N ALA A 187 -13.11 14.43 -8.29
CA ALA A 187 -12.16 13.34 -8.04
C ALA A 187 -10.83 13.88 -7.50
N LEU A 188 -10.34 14.99 -8.04
CA LEU A 188 -9.08 15.61 -7.63
C LEU A 188 -9.13 16.26 -6.23
N LEU A 189 -10.31 16.56 -5.70
CA LEU A 189 -10.47 17.09 -4.34
C LEU A 189 -10.26 16.03 -3.25
N GLN A 190 -10.41 14.74 -3.58
CA GLN A 190 -10.42 13.67 -2.57
C GLN A 190 -9.08 13.52 -1.83
N ALA A 191 -7.96 13.59 -2.52
CA ALA A 191 -6.64 13.44 -1.91
C ALA A 191 -6.23 14.65 -1.05
N PRO A 192 -6.43 15.91 -1.46
CA PRO A 192 -6.24 17.09 -0.60
C PRO A 192 -7.09 17.04 0.68
N ASP A 193 -8.38 16.70 0.59
CA ASP A 193 -9.26 16.59 1.75
C ASP A 193 -8.82 15.47 2.70
N TYR A 194 -8.39 14.33 2.14
CA TYR A 194 -7.80 13.23 2.91
C TYR A 194 -6.56 13.70 3.67
N LEU A 195 -5.63 14.37 2.98
CA LEU A 195 -4.41 14.91 3.58
C LEU A 195 -4.70 15.90 4.71
N ASP A 196 -5.66 16.79 4.52
CA ASP A 196 -6.09 17.73 5.57
C ASP A 196 -6.68 17.02 6.79
N GLY A 197 -7.46 15.95 6.58
CA GLY A 197 -7.95 15.08 7.65
C GLY A 197 -6.83 14.41 8.43
N VAL A 198 -5.83 13.88 7.73
CA VAL A 198 -4.62 13.27 8.34
C VAL A 198 -3.87 14.29 9.20
N ILE A 199 -3.59 15.48 8.66
CA ILE A 199 -2.80 16.52 9.31
C ILE A 199 -3.50 17.06 10.56
N ASN A 200 -4.79 17.38 10.44
CA ASN A 200 -5.52 18.11 11.48
C ASN A 200 -6.14 17.19 12.55
N SER A 201 -6.23 15.88 12.29
CA SER A 201 -6.96 14.97 13.17
C SER A 201 -6.26 13.63 13.40
N ASP A 202 -5.96 12.89 12.32
CA ASP A 202 -5.65 11.48 12.45
C ASP A 202 -4.27 11.22 13.06
N VAL A 203 -3.26 12.03 12.71
CA VAL A 203 -1.90 11.89 13.25
C VAL A 203 -1.83 12.05 14.77
N SER A 204 -2.72 12.82 15.38
CA SER A 204 -2.79 12.99 16.84
C SER A 204 -3.60 11.90 17.54
N ARG A 205 -4.51 11.23 16.82
CA ARG A 205 -5.37 10.18 17.41
C ARG A 205 -4.68 8.82 17.53
N VAL A 206 -3.52 8.65 16.92
CA VAL A 206 -2.79 7.37 16.88
C VAL A 206 -2.45 6.87 18.28
N ASP A 207 -1.95 7.75 19.13
CA ASP A 207 -1.45 7.45 20.48
C ASP A 207 -1.88 8.52 21.51
N GLU A 208 -2.96 9.24 21.21
CA GLU A 208 -3.53 10.32 22.06
C GLU A 208 -2.57 11.48 22.34
N LYS A 209 -1.46 11.58 21.58
CA LYS A 209 -0.54 12.72 21.69
C LYS A 209 -1.01 13.85 20.80
N GLU A 210 -1.10 15.04 21.37
CA GLU A 210 -1.34 16.24 20.58
C GLU A 210 -0.14 16.53 19.69
N ARG A 211 -0.37 16.58 18.38
CA ARG A 211 0.65 16.86 17.36
C ARG A 211 0.33 18.18 16.65
N ASN A 212 1.35 19.00 16.45
CA ASN A 212 1.20 20.29 15.78
C ASN A 212 0.95 20.08 14.27
N PRO A 213 -0.21 20.53 13.72
CA PRO A 213 -0.51 20.39 12.29
C PRO A 213 0.51 21.04 11.36
N ARG A 214 1.19 22.14 11.80
CA ARG A 214 2.22 22.81 11.00
C ARG A 214 3.44 21.90 10.83
N VAL A 215 3.85 21.20 11.89
CA VAL A 215 4.95 20.22 11.81
C VAL A 215 4.56 19.05 10.90
N ALA A 216 3.33 18.53 11.04
CA ALA A 216 2.83 17.45 10.20
C ALA A 216 2.83 17.83 8.72
N ARG A 217 2.32 19.02 8.38
CA ARG A 217 2.28 19.54 7.01
C ARG A 217 3.69 19.73 6.42
N ALA A 218 4.59 20.37 7.19
CA ALA A 218 5.96 20.59 6.76
C ALA A 218 6.71 19.26 6.52
N LEU A 219 6.51 18.29 7.42
CA LEU A 219 7.11 16.96 7.27
C LEU A 219 6.55 16.19 6.07
N LEU A 220 5.23 16.15 5.89
CA LEU A 220 4.60 15.45 4.75
C LEU A 220 5.04 16.05 3.42
N ARG A 221 5.20 17.38 3.34
CA ARG A 221 5.75 18.05 2.17
C ARG A 221 7.22 17.67 1.92
N SER A 222 8.05 17.64 2.96
CA SER A 222 9.43 17.17 2.85
C SER A 222 9.51 15.71 2.45
N TYR A 223 8.70 14.85 3.10
CA TYR A 223 8.63 13.42 2.79
C TYR A 223 8.24 13.17 1.32
N ALA A 224 7.28 13.93 0.79
CA ALA A 224 6.84 13.84 -0.60
C ALA A 224 7.98 14.20 -1.60
N ARG A 225 8.86 15.15 -1.26
CA ARG A 225 10.05 15.46 -2.06
C ARG A 225 11.07 14.32 -2.11
N PHE A 226 11.05 13.45 -1.12
CA PHE A 226 11.90 12.25 -1.05
C PHE A 226 11.21 10.98 -1.55
N SER A 227 10.02 11.08 -2.15
CA SER A 227 9.35 9.92 -2.77
C SER A 227 10.30 9.19 -3.71
N ALA A 228 10.24 7.85 -3.71
CA ALA A 228 11.10 6.99 -4.52
C ALA A 228 12.62 7.19 -4.29
N SER A 229 13.02 7.68 -3.11
CA SER A 229 14.43 7.88 -2.75
C SER A 229 14.74 7.43 -1.32
N GLN A 230 16.02 7.29 -1.00
CA GLN A 230 16.49 6.96 0.36
C GLN A 230 16.63 8.21 1.24
N GLY A 231 15.65 9.11 1.23
CA GLY A 231 15.67 10.36 2.00
C GLY A 231 15.97 10.16 3.48
N LYS A 232 16.93 10.94 4.01
CA LYS A 232 17.37 10.84 5.41
C LYS A 232 16.47 11.67 6.31
N VAL A 233 16.21 11.21 7.52
CA VAL A 233 15.46 11.96 8.53
C VAL A 233 16.10 13.30 8.86
N THR A 234 17.43 13.39 8.82
CA THR A 234 18.18 14.64 9.03
C THR A 234 17.93 15.67 7.93
N GLU A 235 17.73 15.24 6.69
CA GLU A 235 17.40 16.12 5.56
C GLU A 235 15.95 16.61 5.69
N MET A 236 15.02 15.70 6.06
CA MET A 236 13.63 16.07 6.35
C MET A 236 13.52 17.04 7.53
N LEU A 237 14.34 16.87 8.58
CA LEU A 237 14.42 17.80 9.70
C LEU A 237 14.87 19.19 9.24
N ALA A 238 15.90 19.27 8.39
CA ALA A 238 16.37 20.53 7.82
C ALA A 238 15.26 21.24 7.02
N ASP A 239 14.51 20.47 6.20
CA ASP A 239 13.38 21.00 5.43
C ASP A 239 12.26 21.52 6.32
N VAL A 240 11.91 20.79 7.40
CA VAL A 240 10.86 21.21 8.36
C VAL A 240 11.27 22.51 9.04
N ASN A 241 12.51 22.60 9.51
CA ASN A 241 13.01 23.80 10.21
C ASN A 241 13.13 25.01 9.24
N ALA A 242 13.48 24.78 7.97
CA ALA A 242 13.52 25.83 6.94
C ALA A 242 12.14 26.43 6.63
N GLN A 243 11.05 25.69 6.90
CA GLN A 243 9.67 26.19 6.77
C GLN A 243 9.20 26.99 8.00
N GLY A 244 10.11 27.39 8.89
CA GLY A 244 9.80 28.19 10.08
C GLY A 244 9.14 27.41 11.21
N VAL A 245 9.22 26.10 11.18
CA VAL A 245 8.67 25.21 12.22
C VAL A 245 9.81 24.52 12.94
N GLN A 246 9.98 24.81 14.24
CA GLN A 246 11.04 24.18 15.03
C GLN A 246 10.64 22.76 15.43
N ALA A 247 11.45 21.79 15.03
CA ALA A 247 11.33 20.39 15.42
C ALA A 247 12.70 19.81 15.79
N SER A 248 12.70 18.73 16.56
CA SER A 248 13.87 17.89 16.82
C SER A 248 13.85 16.65 15.96
N GLU A 249 14.97 15.95 15.82
CA GLU A 249 15.00 14.68 15.10
C GLU A 249 14.08 13.63 15.73
N SER A 250 14.01 13.58 17.05
CA SER A 250 13.09 12.69 17.77
C SER A 250 11.62 13.02 17.46
N THR A 251 11.29 14.31 17.35
CA THR A 251 9.94 14.75 16.92
C THR A 251 9.64 14.26 15.51
N VAL A 252 10.53 14.48 14.54
CA VAL A 252 10.33 14.03 13.16
C VAL A 252 10.13 12.50 13.10
N ARG A 253 10.95 11.74 13.82
CA ARG A 253 10.81 10.27 13.92
C ARG A 253 9.49 9.84 14.56
N ASP A 254 8.99 10.57 15.56
CA ASP A 254 7.68 10.28 16.19
C ASP A 254 6.52 10.52 15.21
N TYR A 255 6.58 11.58 14.41
CA TYR A 255 5.57 11.84 13.38
C TYR A 255 5.62 10.80 12.26
N ILE A 256 6.80 10.40 11.79
CA ILE A 256 6.95 9.35 10.77
C ILE A 256 6.31 8.06 11.28
N ARG A 257 6.62 7.62 12.51
CA ARG A 257 5.99 6.42 13.10
C ARG A 257 4.47 6.52 13.19
N ALA A 258 3.94 7.68 13.58
CA ALA A 258 2.50 7.89 13.64
C ALA A 258 1.86 7.76 12.25
N LEU A 259 2.49 8.33 11.22
CA LEU A 259 2.01 8.25 9.83
C LEU A 259 2.11 6.81 9.26
N GLU A 260 3.15 6.06 9.63
CA GLU A 260 3.26 4.62 9.31
C GLU A 260 2.16 3.80 10.01
N GLN A 261 1.86 4.09 11.27
CA GLN A 261 0.83 3.39 12.05
C GLN A 261 -0.57 3.58 11.49
N ILE A 262 -0.88 4.76 10.91
CA ILE A 262 -2.16 5.00 10.22
C ILE A 262 -2.12 4.65 8.74
N LEU A 263 -1.02 4.03 8.28
CA LEU A 263 -0.84 3.53 6.92
C LEU A 263 -0.96 4.64 5.85
N VAL A 264 -0.44 5.83 6.15
CA VAL A 264 -0.23 6.93 5.19
C VAL A 264 1.11 6.76 4.48
N LEU A 265 2.12 6.31 5.22
CA LEU A 265 3.45 5.98 4.70
C LEU A 265 3.62 4.47 4.62
N GLU A 266 4.23 4.01 3.54
CA GLU A 266 4.57 2.62 3.32
C GLU A 266 5.90 2.50 2.57
N ASP A 267 7.00 2.64 3.30
CA ASP A 267 8.35 2.54 2.76
C ASP A 267 8.60 1.18 2.10
N LEU A 268 9.50 1.17 1.11
CA LEU A 268 9.91 -0.03 0.39
C LEU A 268 11.25 -0.51 0.92
N LEU A 269 11.26 -1.73 1.45
CA LEU A 269 12.45 -2.36 2.02
C LEU A 269 13.41 -2.83 0.92
N ALA A 270 14.68 -2.93 1.27
CA ALA A 270 15.69 -3.47 0.35
C ALA A 270 15.62 -4.99 0.24
N TRP A 271 15.68 -5.49 -0.99
CA TRP A 271 15.89 -6.91 -1.29
C TRP A 271 17.37 -7.27 -1.35
N ASN A 272 17.67 -8.51 -0.99
CA ASN A 272 19.01 -9.07 -1.21
C ASN A 272 18.89 -10.53 -1.63
N PRO A 273 19.47 -10.90 -2.79
CA PRO A 273 19.48 -12.28 -3.25
C PRO A 273 20.20 -13.23 -2.29
N ASN A 274 21.15 -12.71 -1.51
CA ASN A 274 21.82 -13.49 -0.47
C ASN A 274 21.11 -13.30 0.88
N LEU A 275 20.25 -14.24 1.25
CA LEU A 275 19.43 -14.22 2.47
C LEU A 275 20.24 -14.03 3.77
N ARG A 276 21.52 -14.40 3.79
CA ARG A 276 22.39 -14.21 4.97
C ARG A 276 23.25 -12.95 4.91
N SER A 277 23.06 -12.09 3.88
CA SER A 277 23.84 -10.86 3.74
C SER A 277 23.42 -9.83 4.76
N LYS A 278 24.41 -9.35 5.53
CA LYS A 278 24.23 -8.18 6.43
C LYS A 278 23.95 -6.88 5.66
N THR A 279 24.23 -6.83 4.37
CA THR A 279 24.08 -5.61 3.54
C THR A 279 22.61 -5.26 3.35
N ALA A 280 21.72 -6.23 3.12
CA ALA A 280 20.29 -5.98 2.97
C ALA A 280 19.68 -5.32 4.22
N VAL A 281 20.03 -5.83 5.39
CA VAL A 281 19.53 -5.28 6.68
C VAL A 281 20.01 -3.85 6.94
N ARG A 282 21.11 -3.42 6.28
CA ARG A 282 21.73 -2.09 6.46
C ARG A 282 21.41 -1.11 5.34
N THR A 283 20.75 -1.55 4.26
CA THR A 283 20.32 -0.68 3.18
C THR A 283 19.08 0.08 3.62
N ALA A 284 19.09 1.41 3.48
CA ALA A 284 17.95 2.23 3.84
C ALA A 284 16.75 1.92 2.92
N PRO A 285 15.53 1.94 3.44
CA PRO A 285 14.33 1.83 2.61
C PRO A 285 14.19 3.05 1.69
N THR A 286 13.53 2.89 0.57
CA THR A 286 13.03 4.02 -0.22
C THR A 286 11.70 4.52 0.35
N ARG A 287 11.50 5.84 0.29
CA ARG A 287 10.38 6.54 0.90
C ARG A 287 9.17 6.52 -0.01
N HIS A 288 8.05 6.01 0.48
CA HIS A 288 6.81 5.96 -0.29
C HIS A 288 5.58 6.26 0.57
N PHE A 289 4.61 6.90 -0.05
CA PHE A 289 3.25 6.96 0.48
C PHE A 289 2.49 5.69 0.06
N VAL A 290 1.45 5.36 0.80
CA VAL A 290 0.58 4.23 0.45
C VAL A 290 -0.16 4.45 -0.88
N ASP A 291 -0.34 5.73 -1.26
CA ASP A 291 -0.91 6.17 -2.53
C ASP A 291 -0.22 7.46 -3.01
N PRO A 292 0.16 7.57 -4.30
CA PRO A 292 0.91 8.72 -4.82
C PRO A 292 0.13 10.04 -4.74
N SER A 293 -1.20 10.00 -4.74
CA SER A 293 -2.05 11.20 -4.66
C SER A 293 -1.83 11.97 -3.36
N ILE A 294 -1.45 11.29 -2.27
CA ILE A 294 -1.11 11.95 -1.00
C ILE A 294 0.16 12.79 -1.17
N ALA A 295 1.17 12.26 -1.88
CA ALA A 295 2.41 12.98 -2.16
C ALA A 295 2.13 14.19 -3.07
N ALA A 296 1.35 14.01 -4.14
CA ALA A 296 0.94 15.10 -5.02
C ALA A 296 0.21 16.21 -4.23
N ALA A 297 -0.75 15.85 -3.38
CA ALA A 297 -1.46 16.79 -2.51
C ALA A 297 -0.52 17.49 -1.51
N ALA A 298 0.45 16.78 -0.91
CA ALA A 298 1.41 17.35 0.03
C ALA A 298 2.36 18.37 -0.63
N LEU A 299 2.64 18.18 -1.91
CA LEU A 299 3.43 19.12 -2.74
C LEU A 299 2.56 20.22 -3.37
N ALA A 300 1.23 20.14 -3.21
CA ALA A 300 0.23 21.00 -3.86
C ALA A 300 0.32 20.96 -5.41
N LEU A 301 0.51 19.75 -5.97
CA LEU A 301 0.62 19.51 -7.40
C LEU A 301 -0.70 18.96 -7.96
N GLY A 302 -1.09 19.49 -9.12
CA GLY A 302 -2.14 18.95 -9.96
C GLY A 302 -1.58 18.25 -11.21
N PRO A 303 -2.44 17.67 -12.07
CA PRO A 303 -2.00 16.99 -13.30
C PRO A 303 -1.15 17.88 -14.22
N GLY A 304 -1.49 19.17 -14.34
CA GLY A 304 -0.74 20.13 -15.14
C GLY A 304 0.68 20.38 -14.64
N ASP A 305 0.88 20.41 -13.31
CA ASP A 305 2.20 20.60 -12.70
C ASP A 305 3.09 19.36 -12.96
N LEU A 306 2.53 18.16 -12.90
CA LEU A 306 3.25 16.93 -13.22
C LEU A 306 3.68 16.88 -14.68
N MET A 307 2.84 17.38 -15.60
CA MET A 307 3.20 17.50 -17.02
C MET A 307 4.30 18.55 -17.26
N ALA A 308 4.41 19.56 -16.42
CA ALA A 308 5.45 20.57 -16.49
C ALA A 308 6.80 20.11 -15.87
N ASP A 309 6.76 19.15 -14.91
CA ASP A 309 7.95 18.57 -14.25
C ASP A 309 7.91 17.03 -14.32
N LEU A 310 8.42 16.49 -15.43
CA LEU A 310 8.48 15.05 -15.68
C LEU A 310 9.39 14.30 -14.70
N ASN A 311 10.36 14.97 -14.06
CA ASN A 311 11.20 14.33 -13.05
C ASN A 311 10.39 14.02 -11.79
N THR A 312 9.65 15.01 -11.27
CA THR A 312 8.74 14.79 -10.14
C THR A 312 7.64 13.79 -10.51
N PHE A 313 7.10 13.88 -11.74
CA PHE A 313 6.12 12.91 -12.21
C PHE A 313 6.68 11.48 -12.17
N GLY A 314 7.90 11.25 -12.67
CA GLY A 314 8.54 9.93 -12.67
C GLY A 314 8.65 9.32 -11.25
N LEU A 315 9.10 10.11 -10.26
CA LEU A 315 9.20 9.67 -8.87
C LEU A 315 7.86 9.30 -8.25
N LEU A 316 6.81 10.09 -8.52
CA LEU A 316 5.46 9.79 -8.03
C LEU A 316 4.80 8.65 -8.80
N PHE A 317 5.11 8.49 -10.09
CA PHE A 317 4.66 7.37 -10.89
C PHE A 317 5.26 6.05 -10.40
N GLU A 318 6.52 6.04 -9.95
CA GLU A 318 7.11 4.88 -9.29
C GLU A 318 6.30 4.47 -8.05
N THR A 319 5.90 5.44 -7.20
CA THR A 319 5.02 5.15 -6.05
C THR A 319 3.67 4.56 -6.49
N MET A 320 3.12 5.00 -7.63
CA MET A 320 1.88 4.45 -8.21
C MET A 320 2.07 3.00 -8.65
N CYS A 321 3.14 2.72 -9.38
CA CYS A 321 3.49 1.36 -9.80
C CYS A 321 3.68 0.43 -8.60
N LEU A 322 4.38 0.90 -7.56
CA LEU A 322 4.60 0.12 -6.34
C LEU A 322 3.29 -0.18 -5.59
N ARG A 323 2.34 0.78 -5.52
CA ARG A 323 1.01 0.50 -4.97
C ARG A 323 0.34 -0.67 -5.70
N ASP A 324 0.32 -0.63 -7.02
CA ASP A 324 -0.33 -1.65 -7.85
C ASP A 324 0.40 -3.00 -7.75
N LEU A 325 1.73 -3.00 -7.87
CA LEU A 325 2.54 -4.21 -7.74
C LEU A 325 2.38 -4.87 -6.36
N ARG A 326 2.25 -4.09 -5.28
CA ARG A 326 1.98 -4.62 -3.93
C ARG A 326 0.60 -5.27 -3.84
N VAL A 327 -0.42 -4.67 -4.45
CA VAL A 327 -1.77 -5.26 -4.50
C VAL A 327 -1.74 -6.60 -5.24
N TYR A 328 -1.05 -6.67 -6.36
CA TYR A 328 -0.93 -7.90 -7.16
C TYR A 328 -0.05 -8.95 -6.47
N ALA A 329 1.09 -8.55 -5.90
CA ALA A 329 1.98 -9.46 -5.19
C ALA A 329 1.32 -10.10 -3.95
N ASP A 330 0.55 -9.34 -3.17
CA ASP A 330 -0.21 -9.87 -2.03
C ASP A 330 -1.16 -11.02 -2.44
N ALA A 331 -1.82 -10.88 -3.59
CA ALA A 331 -2.73 -11.91 -4.12
C ALA A 331 -1.98 -13.19 -4.54
N LEU A 332 -0.73 -13.04 -4.98
CA LEU A 332 0.14 -14.15 -5.38
C LEU A 332 0.94 -14.74 -4.20
N GLY A 333 0.79 -14.19 -3.00
CA GLY A 333 1.54 -14.60 -1.81
C GLY A 333 3.00 -14.19 -1.88
N GLY A 334 3.25 -12.94 -2.24
CA GLY A 334 4.57 -12.34 -2.34
C GLY A 334 4.65 -10.96 -1.71
N GLU A 335 5.83 -10.39 -1.76
CA GLU A 335 6.14 -9.05 -1.26
C GLU A 335 6.96 -8.29 -2.31
N VAL A 336 6.93 -6.95 -2.25
CA VAL A 336 7.67 -6.06 -3.14
C VAL A 336 8.78 -5.38 -2.36
N TYR A 337 9.95 -5.32 -2.95
CA TYR A 337 11.18 -4.73 -2.41
C TYR A 337 11.84 -3.85 -3.46
N HIS A 338 12.82 -3.02 -3.08
CA HIS A 338 13.76 -2.40 -4.03
C HIS A 338 15.11 -3.10 -3.98
N TYR A 339 15.91 -2.95 -5.05
CA TYR A 339 17.30 -3.37 -5.03
C TYR A 339 18.21 -2.16 -5.27
N ARG A 340 19.24 -2.02 -4.47
CA ARG A 340 20.32 -1.05 -4.69
C ARG A 340 21.62 -1.57 -4.10
N ASP A 341 22.69 -1.49 -4.87
CA ASP A 341 24.01 -1.87 -4.43
C ASP A 341 25.00 -0.70 -4.39
N ARG A 342 26.23 -0.98 -3.95
CA ARG A 342 27.30 0.01 -3.82
C ARG A 342 27.82 0.56 -5.14
N SER A 343 27.60 -0.12 -6.26
CA SER A 343 28.01 0.33 -7.59
C SER A 343 26.99 1.30 -8.21
N GLY A 344 25.85 1.52 -7.55
CA GLY A 344 24.74 2.32 -8.05
C GLY A 344 23.79 1.55 -8.96
N LEU A 345 23.98 0.23 -9.11
CA LEU A 345 23.03 -0.62 -9.82
C LEU A 345 21.77 -0.80 -8.97
N GLU A 346 20.60 -0.55 -9.57
CA GLU A 346 19.33 -0.57 -8.88
C GLU A 346 18.24 -1.24 -9.71
N ALA A 347 17.18 -1.66 -9.04
CA ALA A 347 15.89 -1.99 -9.61
C ALA A 347 14.81 -1.38 -8.71
N ASP A 348 13.86 -0.68 -9.33
CA ASP A 348 12.81 0.06 -8.62
C ASP A 348 11.91 -0.89 -7.85
N ALA A 349 11.63 -2.08 -8.42
CA ALA A 349 10.92 -3.13 -7.71
C ALA A 349 11.50 -4.53 -7.95
N VAL A 350 11.54 -5.31 -6.87
CA VAL A 350 11.74 -6.76 -6.90
C VAL A 350 10.52 -7.41 -6.28
N ILE A 351 9.75 -8.14 -7.07
CA ILE A 351 8.58 -8.88 -6.58
C ILE A 351 9.07 -10.29 -6.21
N HIS A 352 8.98 -10.63 -4.94
CA HIS A 352 9.45 -11.93 -4.44
C HIS A 352 8.30 -12.73 -3.83
N LEU A 353 8.01 -13.89 -4.41
CA LEU A 353 6.95 -14.79 -3.94
C LEU A 353 7.47 -15.72 -2.84
N HIS A 354 6.57 -16.16 -1.95
CA HIS A 354 6.91 -17.08 -0.86
C HIS A 354 7.44 -18.45 -1.31
N ASN A 355 7.24 -18.81 -2.58
CA ASN A 355 7.80 -20.03 -3.18
C ASN A 355 9.25 -19.86 -3.68
N GLY A 356 9.82 -18.66 -3.53
CA GLY A 356 11.18 -18.32 -3.94
C GLY A 356 11.30 -17.74 -5.36
N ALA A 357 10.23 -17.76 -6.17
CA ALA A 357 10.23 -17.10 -7.47
C ALA A 357 10.27 -15.57 -7.31
N TYR A 358 10.98 -14.86 -8.20
CA TYR A 358 11.05 -13.42 -8.17
C TYR A 358 11.09 -12.82 -9.57
N GLY A 359 10.61 -11.58 -9.70
CA GLY A 359 10.66 -10.78 -10.91
C GLY A 359 11.35 -9.44 -10.64
N LEU A 360 12.05 -8.90 -11.64
CA LEU A 360 12.75 -7.61 -11.56
C LEU A 360 12.01 -6.58 -12.40
N VAL A 361 11.79 -5.39 -11.86
CA VAL A 361 11.02 -4.33 -12.49
C VAL A 361 11.76 -3.00 -12.40
N GLU A 362 11.84 -2.31 -13.54
CA GLU A 362 12.20 -0.89 -13.67
C GLU A 362 10.97 -0.08 -14.07
N VAL A 363 10.85 1.13 -13.56
CA VAL A 363 9.72 2.03 -13.81
C VAL A 363 10.20 3.24 -14.61
N LYS A 364 9.54 3.52 -15.74
CA LYS A 364 9.87 4.63 -16.62
C LYS A 364 8.58 5.32 -17.09
N LEU A 365 8.60 6.63 -17.34
CA LEU A 365 7.41 7.29 -17.87
C LEU A 365 7.06 6.82 -19.29
N GLY A 366 8.04 6.33 -20.05
CA GLY A 366 7.90 5.86 -21.43
C GLY A 366 8.94 6.48 -22.34
N GLY A 367 8.88 6.14 -23.62
CA GLY A 367 9.86 6.54 -24.63
C GLY A 367 11.00 5.53 -24.78
N GLU A 368 11.44 5.33 -26.01
CA GLU A 368 12.40 4.27 -26.37
C GLU A 368 13.71 4.34 -25.59
N SER A 369 14.27 5.55 -25.44
CA SER A 369 15.53 5.75 -24.72
C SER A 369 15.45 5.36 -23.23
N LEU A 370 14.35 5.71 -22.54
CA LEU A 370 14.16 5.36 -21.14
C LEU A 370 13.88 3.86 -20.95
N VAL A 371 13.14 3.26 -21.89
CA VAL A 371 12.91 1.81 -21.92
C VAL A 371 14.22 1.06 -22.10
N ASP A 372 15.07 1.51 -23.03
CA ASP A 372 16.40 0.92 -23.25
C ASP A 372 17.32 1.04 -22.02
N GLU A 373 17.27 2.16 -21.33
CA GLU A 373 18.01 2.36 -20.06
C GLU A 373 17.54 1.37 -18.99
N GLY A 374 16.22 1.28 -18.78
CA GLY A 374 15.64 0.33 -17.81
C GLY A 374 15.95 -1.11 -18.15
N ALA A 375 15.85 -1.50 -19.42
CA ALA A 375 16.21 -2.84 -19.88
C ALA A 375 17.70 -3.17 -19.60
N LYS A 376 18.62 -2.24 -19.86
CA LYS A 376 20.05 -2.42 -19.55
C LYS A 376 20.31 -2.58 -18.06
N SER A 377 19.64 -1.81 -17.21
CA SER A 377 19.72 -1.94 -15.74
C SER A 377 19.31 -3.34 -15.31
N LEU A 378 18.13 -3.81 -15.74
CA LEU A 378 17.59 -5.15 -15.42
C LEU A 378 18.50 -6.28 -15.89
N LEU A 379 19.02 -6.19 -17.11
CA LEU A 379 19.95 -7.19 -17.68
C LEU A 379 21.26 -7.22 -16.88
N SER A 380 21.78 -6.06 -16.50
CA SER A 380 22.98 -5.94 -15.67
C SER A 380 22.77 -6.57 -14.29
N LEU A 381 21.60 -6.33 -13.68
CA LEU A 381 21.25 -6.92 -12.39
C LEU A 381 21.07 -8.44 -12.49
N ARG A 382 20.35 -8.93 -13.50
CA ARG A 382 20.20 -10.38 -13.76
C ARG A 382 21.57 -11.08 -13.86
N ASN A 383 22.52 -10.48 -14.60
CA ASN A 383 23.84 -11.04 -14.79
C ASN A 383 24.72 -10.99 -13.52
N LYS A 384 24.39 -10.10 -12.58
CA LYS A 384 25.11 -9.97 -11.30
C LYS A 384 24.61 -10.93 -10.23
N ILE A 385 23.33 -11.33 -10.31
CA ILE A 385 22.74 -12.27 -9.36
C ILE A 385 23.31 -13.67 -9.62
N ASP A 386 23.79 -14.32 -8.56
CA ASP A 386 24.24 -15.70 -8.64
C ASP A 386 23.04 -16.65 -8.74
N ALA A 387 22.74 -17.06 -9.97
CA ALA A 387 21.63 -17.96 -10.26
C ALA A 387 21.78 -19.36 -9.61
N SER A 388 22.98 -19.77 -9.22
CA SER A 388 23.18 -21.05 -8.53
C SER A 388 22.65 -21.05 -7.11
N THR A 389 22.56 -19.87 -6.48
CA THR A 389 22.10 -19.70 -5.09
C THR A 389 20.69 -19.14 -4.98
N THR A 390 20.31 -18.25 -5.90
CA THR A 390 19.03 -17.50 -5.83
C THR A 390 18.02 -17.95 -6.90
N GLY A 391 18.49 -18.69 -7.92
CA GLY A 391 17.72 -18.97 -9.14
C GLY A 391 17.77 -17.78 -10.11
N SER A 392 17.21 -17.99 -11.30
CA SER A 392 17.02 -16.90 -12.27
C SER A 392 15.71 -16.17 -12.00
N PRO A 393 15.61 -14.87 -12.29
CA PRO A 393 14.33 -14.17 -12.22
C PRO A 393 13.31 -14.78 -13.20
N SER A 394 12.06 -14.89 -12.78
CA SER A 394 10.97 -15.39 -13.61
C SER A 394 10.72 -14.47 -14.82
N PHE A 395 10.92 -13.18 -14.64
CA PHE A 395 10.82 -12.17 -15.70
C PHE A 395 11.64 -10.93 -15.39
N LEU A 396 11.93 -10.16 -16.43
CA LEU A 396 12.43 -8.79 -16.38
C LEU A 396 11.39 -7.90 -17.04
N MET A 397 10.98 -6.81 -16.41
CA MET A 397 9.92 -5.93 -16.90
C MET A 397 10.27 -4.45 -16.75
N VAL A 398 10.18 -3.70 -17.84
CA VAL A 398 10.10 -2.25 -17.78
C VAL A 398 8.62 -1.86 -17.77
N LEU A 399 8.18 -1.30 -16.65
CA LEU A 399 6.80 -0.84 -16.44
C LEU A 399 6.72 0.64 -16.82
N THR A 400 5.81 0.99 -17.73
CA THR A 400 5.75 2.33 -18.30
C THR A 400 4.43 3.04 -18.00
N ALA A 401 4.48 4.40 -17.90
CA ALA A 401 3.25 5.20 -17.80
C ALA A 401 2.49 5.22 -19.13
N VAL A 402 3.21 5.32 -20.22
CA VAL A 402 2.66 5.33 -21.57
C VAL A 402 3.39 4.38 -22.50
N GLY A 403 2.73 3.97 -23.55
CA GLY A 403 3.21 3.08 -24.60
C GLY A 403 2.01 2.51 -25.34
N ASP A 404 2.13 2.34 -26.65
CA ASP A 404 0.99 1.87 -27.48
C ASP A 404 0.63 0.41 -27.21
N TYR A 405 1.63 -0.40 -26.87
CA TYR A 405 1.48 -1.84 -26.68
C TYR A 405 2.39 -2.38 -25.58
N SER A 406 1.97 -3.49 -24.94
CA SER A 406 2.89 -4.40 -24.27
C SER A 406 3.60 -5.27 -25.28
N TYR A 407 4.89 -5.52 -25.09
CA TYR A 407 5.68 -6.36 -25.98
C TYR A 407 6.88 -7.01 -25.27
N TYR A 408 7.40 -8.05 -25.92
CA TYR A 408 8.61 -8.74 -25.48
C TYR A 408 9.79 -8.35 -26.37
N ARG A 409 10.84 -7.84 -25.77
CA ARG A 409 12.07 -7.42 -26.47
C ARG A 409 12.93 -8.64 -26.82
N GLU A 410 13.77 -8.51 -27.86
CA GLU A 410 14.72 -9.54 -28.27
C GLU A 410 15.74 -9.89 -27.15
N ASP A 411 16.05 -8.96 -26.26
CA ASP A 411 16.95 -9.17 -25.11
C ASP A 411 16.30 -9.86 -23.90
N GLY A 412 15.03 -10.22 -23.99
CA GLY A 412 14.31 -10.95 -22.96
C GLY A 412 13.64 -10.09 -21.90
N VAL A 413 13.45 -8.82 -22.17
CA VAL A 413 12.78 -7.88 -21.26
C VAL A 413 11.35 -7.60 -21.76
N PHE A 414 10.36 -7.70 -20.87
CA PHE A 414 9.00 -7.25 -21.14
C PHE A 414 8.90 -5.73 -21.02
N VAL A 415 8.17 -5.09 -21.90
CA VAL A 415 7.77 -3.69 -21.77
C VAL A 415 6.25 -3.66 -21.63
N VAL A 416 5.76 -3.13 -20.52
CA VAL A 416 4.34 -3.19 -20.17
C VAL A 416 3.86 -1.82 -19.70
N PRO A 417 2.93 -1.17 -20.40
CA PRO A 417 2.23 -0.01 -19.87
C PRO A 417 1.40 -0.39 -18.65
N LEU A 418 1.43 0.44 -17.58
CA LEU A 418 0.69 0.17 -16.34
C LEU A 418 -0.82 0.01 -16.58
N ALA A 419 -1.36 0.73 -17.56
CA ALA A 419 -2.77 0.67 -17.94
C ALA A 419 -3.22 -0.66 -18.60
N VAL A 420 -2.31 -1.62 -18.80
CA VAL A 420 -2.65 -2.98 -19.28
C VAL A 420 -2.22 -4.06 -18.31
N LEU A 421 -1.60 -3.72 -17.15
CA LEU A 421 -1.14 -4.67 -16.14
C LEU A 421 -2.27 -5.02 -15.16
N GLY A 422 -2.39 -6.30 -14.81
CA GLY A 422 -3.28 -6.85 -13.77
C GLY A 422 -2.58 -7.88 -12.88
N ALA A 423 -3.35 -8.52 -11.98
CA ALA A 423 -2.86 -9.52 -11.03
C ALA A 423 -2.49 -10.86 -11.68
#